data_80a51a024d2ac2ea62ed0b3535e89bc9
#
_entry.id   80a51a024d2ac2ea62ed0b3535e89bc9
#
_cell.length_a   1.000
_cell.length_b   1.000
_cell.length_c   1.000
_cell.angle_alpha   90.00
_cell.angle_beta   90.00
_cell.angle_gamma   90.00
#
_symmetry.space_group_name_H-M   'P 1'
#
loop_
_entity.id
_entity.type
_entity.pdbx_description
1 polymer ?
#
loop_
_entity_poly.entity_id
_entity_poly.type
_entity_poly.pdbx_seq_one_letter_code
_entity_poly.pdbx_strand_id
1 'polypeptide(L)'
;WGQRFCEKADIAALGFISRRPNWFPAASVVAAVRAAAPILAAAPERILYGHSQGGYAALRYRRRFGAAVAIAFCPQISIDPKAVPFDNRFIRHFAADLHGKMGIAADQAAGRAYLFYDPFHTVDRRHAERIAAIQEDTHLIPVHMTGHGTVRAFAGTARALSLIEACRNDDRAGLKALARSARVGATMRPYQIAVAAIARHPAWADRFLQRFGHGFSPVERVNFLYHRANRHIRDGELSVARAMLAQAVALQPTNAGFARRLEELESRMSRARVATLEAV
;
A
#
# COMPACT_ATOMS: atom_id res chain seq x y z
N TRP A 1 -9.73 11.75 5.05
CA TRP A 1 -9.77 11.86 3.58
C TRP A 1 -11.15 11.44 3.09
N GLY A 2 -11.69 12.07 2.09
CA GLY A 2 -13.01 11.74 1.52
C GLY A 2 -14.05 12.79 1.83
N GLN A 3 -14.38 13.08 3.07
CA GLN A 3 -15.43 14.04 3.42
C GLN A 3 -15.27 15.40 2.71
N ARG A 4 -14.13 16.09 2.92
CA ARG A 4 -13.85 17.37 2.25
C ARG A 4 -13.83 17.30 0.72
N PHE A 5 -13.45 16.14 0.17
CA PHE A 5 -13.52 15.92 -1.26
C PHE A 5 -14.96 15.85 -1.74
N CYS A 6 -15.79 15.06 -1.08
CA CYS A 6 -17.21 14.89 -1.44
C CYS A 6 -17.98 16.19 -1.28
N GLU A 7 -17.74 16.95 -0.21
CA GLU A 7 -18.32 18.29 -0.01
C GLU A 7 -17.95 19.27 -1.14
N LYS A 8 -16.66 19.31 -1.54
CA LYS A 8 -16.19 20.18 -2.64
C LYS A 8 -16.68 19.75 -4.02
N ALA A 9 -16.95 18.47 -4.20
CA ALA A 9 -17.37 17.89 -5.45
C ALA A 9 -18.90 17.76 -5.58
N ASP A 10 -19.63 18.14 -4.54
CA ASP A 10 -21.08 17.97 -4.44
C ASP A 10 -21.53 16.52 -4.70
N ILE A 11 -20.81 15.56 -4.10
CA ILE A 11 -21.10 14.14 -4.22
C ILE A 11 -21.65 13.61 -2.91
N ALA A 12 -22.82 12.97 -2.97
CA ALA A 12 -23.33 12.20 -1.83
C ALA A 12 -22.41 11.03 -1.50
N ALA A 13 -21.99 10.92 -0.25
CA ALA A 13 -21.06 9.90 0.20
C ALA A 13 -21.44 9.30 1.55
N LEU A 14 -21.23 7.99 1.67
CA LEU A 14 -21.36 7.25 2.92
C LEU A 14 -20.02 6.64 3.30
N GLY A 15 -19.44 7.05 4.42
CA GLY A 15 -18.14 6.60 4.90
C GLY A 15 -18.24 5.43 5.87
N PHE A 16 -17.63 4.29 5.56
CA PHE A 16 -17.44 3.18 6.49
C PHE A 16 -16.06 3.30 7.13
N ILE A 17 -16.01 3.68 8.40
CA ILE A 17 -14.76 3.98 9.11
C ILE A 17 -14.53 2.92 10.20
N SER A 18 -13.40 2.20 10.13
CA SER A 18 -12.99 1.31 11.20
C SER A 18 -12.22 2.07 12.28
N ARG A 19 -12.53 1.81 13.55
CA ARG A 19 -11.81 2.43 14.69
C ARG A 19 -10.35 2.02 14.79
N ARG A 20 -9.99 0.85 14.23
CA ARG A 20 -8.63 0.28 14.19
C ARG A 20 -8.47 -0.56 12.91
N PRO A 21 -7.25 -0.81 12.45
CA PRO A 21 -7.02 -1.72 11.33
C PRO A 21 -7.58 -3.12 11.64
N ASN A 22 -8.64 -3.53 10.94
CA ASN A 22 -9.33 -4.79 11.17
C ASN A 22 -9.86 -5.47 9.91
N TRP A 23 -9.54 -4.93 8.74
CA TRP A 23 -10.01 -5.43 7.42
C TRP A 23 -11.52 -5.66 7.34
N PHE A 24 -12.32 -4.85 8.06
CA PHE A 24 -13.78 -4.82 7.97
C PHE A 24 -14.42 -6.21 8.13
N PRO A 25 -14.46 -6.80 9.33
CA PRO A 25 -15.04 -8.12 9.57
C PRO A 25 -16.46 -8.25 9.04
N ALA A 26 -16.79 -9.40 8.44
CA ALA A 26 -18.02 -9.61 7.70
C ALA A 26 -19.29 -9.28 8.53
N ALA A 27 -19.33 -9.68 9.79
CA ALA A 27 -20.46 -9.38 10.68
C ALA A 27 -20.68 -7.87 10.86
N SER A 28 -19.59 -7.11 11.05
CA SER A 28 -19.64 -5.65 11.19
C SER A 28 -20.13 -4.98 9.91
N VAL A 29 -19.67 -5.44 8.74
CA VAL A 29 -20.13 -4.90 7.45
C VAL A 29 -21.59 -5.24 7.20
N VAL A 30 -22.05 -6.45 7.54
CA VAL A 30 -23.46 -6.83 7.42
C VAL A 30 -24.34 -5.92 8.26
N ALA A 31 -23.96 -5.67 9.52
CA ALA A 31 -24.71 -4.75 10.39
C ALA A 31 -24.72 -3.33 9.86
N ALA A 32 -23.57 -2.83 9.36
CA ALA A 32 -23.45 -1.49 8.82
C ALA A 32 -24.26 -1.30 7.53
N VAL A 33 -24.25 -2.29 6.61
CA VAL A 33 -25.08 -2.27 5.40
C VAL A 33 -26.58 -2.26 5.74
N ARG A 34 -26.99 -3.06 6.75
CA ARG A 34 -28.38 -3.07 7.21
C ARG A 34 -28.80 -1.70 7.77
N ALA A 35 -27.95 -1.09 8.60
CA ALA A 35 -28.21 0.24 9.13
C ALA A 35 -28.27 1.33 8.05
N ALA A 36 -27.47 1.19 6.98
CA ALA A 36 -27.42 2.12 5.86
C ALA A 36 -28.45 1.80 4.75
N ALA A 37 -29.25 0.75 4.89
CA ALA A 37 -30.15 0.27 3.82
C ALA A 37 -31.06 1.35 3.20
N PRO A 38 -31.69 2.27 3.98
CA PRO A 38 -32.52 3.33 3.39
C PRO A 38 -31.69 4.28 2.50
N ILE A 39 -30.47 4.64 2.91
CA ILE A 39 -29.57 5.52 2.15
C ILE A 39 -29.11 4.81 0.88
N LEU A 40 -28.74 3.54 1.00
CA LEU A 40 -28.31 2.73 -0.13
C LEU A 40 -29.46 2.52 -1.14
N ALA A 41 -30.67 2.30 -0.68
CA ALA A 41 -31.84 2.13 -1.55
C ALA A 41 -32.17 3.40 -2.36
N ALA A 42 -31.95 4.56 -1.79
CA ALA A 42 -32.15 5.84 -2.47
C ALA A 42 -31.05 6.19 -3.51
N ALA A 43 -29.91 5.50 -3.48
CA ALA A 43 -28.81 5.77 -4.40
C ALA A 43 -29.02 4.98 -5.72
N PRO A 44 -29.19 5.68 -6.88
CA PRO A 44 -29.41 5.02 -8.17
C PRO A 44 -28.17 4.28 -8.69
N GLU A 45 -26.99 4.79 -8.34
CA GLU A 45 -25.68 4.20 -8.67
C GLU A 45 -24.78 4.22 -7.43
N ARG A 46 -23.99 3.19 -7.26
CA ARG A 46 -23.07 3.06 -6.13
C ARG A 46 -21.66 2.76 -6.62
N ILE A 47 -20.72 3.60 -6.19
CA ILE A 47 -19.29 3.46 -6.46
C ILE A 47 -18.59 3.25 -5.14
N LEU A 48 -17.86 2.14 -5.01
CA LEU A 48 -17.01 1.90 -3.85
C LEU A 48 -15.61 2.42 -4.11
N TYR A 49 -15.04 3.08 -3.11
CA TYR A 49 -13.70 3.65 -3.19
C TYR A 49 -12.90 3.33 -1.94
N GLY A 50 -11.68 2.81 -2.08
CA GLY A 50 -10.86 2.51 -0.92
C GLY A 50 -9.38 2.31 -1.22
N HIS A 51 -8.56 2.53 -0.16
CA HIS A 51 -7.13 2.28 -0.18
C HIS A 51 -6.77 1.22 0.86
N SER A 52 -5.82 0.33 0.53
CA SER A 52 -5.32 -0.73 1.42
C SER A 52 -6.48 -1.57 1.99
N GLN A 53 -6.68 -1.63 3.30
CA GLN A 53 -7.84 -2.33 3.88
C GLN A 53 -9.19 -1.82 3.36
N GLY A 54 -9.30 -0.53 3.02
CA GLY A 54 -10.49 0.02 2.37
C GLY A 54 -10.65 -0.47 0.93
N GLY A 55 -9.55 -0.62 0.19
CA GLY A 55 -9.55 -1.23 -1.14
C GLY A 55 -9.93 -2.70 -1.11
N TYR A 56 -9.44 -3.44 -0.12
CA TYR A 56 -9.89 -4.81 0.16
C TYR A 56 -11.41 -4.85 0.40
N ALA A 57 -11.94 -3.98 1.26
CA ALA A 57 -13.37 -3.95 1.57
C ALA A 57 -14.21 -3.58 0.35
N ALA A 58 -13.77 -2.62 -0.47
CA ALA A 58 -14.44 -2.24 -1.70
C ALA A 58 -14.59 -3.43 -2.66
N LEU A 59 -13.57 -4.28 -2.80
CA LEU A 59 -13.62 -5.45 -3.67
C LEU A 59 -14.41 -6.61 -3.05
N ARG A 60 -14.17 -6.90 -1.77
CA ARG A 60 -14.80 -8.02 -1.08
C ARG A 60 -16.31 -7.86 -0.98
N TYR A 61 -16.79 -6.64 -0.74
CA TYR A 61 -18.20 -6.37 -0.45
C TYR A 61 -18.95 -5.74 -1.62
N ARG A 62 -18.35 -5.61 -2.83
CA ARG A 62 -18.98 -4.92 -3.96
C ARG A 62 -20.34 -5.51 -4.34
N ARG A 63 -20.49 -6.84 -4.32
CA ARG A 63 -21.78 -7.51 -4.55
C ARG A 63 -22.79 -7.15 -3.47
N ARG A 64 -22.37 -7.14 -2.20
CA ARG A 64 -23.27 -6.83 -1.07
C ARG A 64 -23.79 -5.39 -1.10
N PHE A 65 -22.98 -4.47 -1.59
CA PHE A 65 -23.39 -3.08 -1.78
C PHE A 65 -24.15 -2.87 -3.10
N GLY A 66 -24.26 -3.85 -3.98
CA GLY A 66 -24.78 -3.67 -5.32
C GLY A 66 -24.04 -2.59 -6.10
N ALA A 67 -22.71 -2.57 -5.97
CA ALA A 67 -21.89 -1.54 -6.57
C ALA A 67 -21.74 -1.76 -8.09
N ALA A 68 -21.95 -0.70 -8.86
CA ALA A 68 -21.67 -0.69 -10.30
C ALA A 68 -20.16 -0.66 -10.58
N VAL A 69 -19.41 0.07 -9.71
CA VAL A 69 -17.97 0.24 -9.84
C VAL A 69 -17.28 0.12 -8.47
N ALA A 70 -16.13 -0.56 -8.43
CA ALA A 70 -15.20 -0.57 -7.30
C ALA A 70 -13.85 0.00 -7.72
N ILE A 71 -13.36 1.01 -6.98
CA ILE A 71 -12.07 1.67 -7.18
C ILE A 71 -11.20 1.33 -5.98
N ALA A 72 -10.19 0.48 -6.19
CA ALA A 72 -9.35 -0.05 -5.13
C ALA A 72 -7.87 0.30 -5.35
N PHE A 73 -7.25 0.93 -4.34
CA PHE A 73 -5.82 1.23 -4.36
C PHE A 73 -5.07 0.28 -3.45
N CYS A 74 -4.09 -0.42 -3.98
CA CYS A 74 -3.20 -1.34 -3.26
C CYS A 74 -3.97 -2.29 -2.30
N PRO A 75 -5.05 -2.96 -2.75
CA PRO A 75 -5.82 -3.86 -1.91
C PRO A 75 -5.00 -5.11 -1.55
N GLN A 76 -5.29 -5.71 -0.40
CA GLN A 76 -4.84 -7.06 -0.08
C GLN A 76 -5.90 -8.09 -0.51
N ILE A 77 -5.50 -9.24 -1.06
CA ILE A 77 -6.43 -10.35 -1.31
C ILE A 77 -6.87 -11.02 0.00
N SER A 78 -5.97 -11.02 0.98
CA SER A 78 -6.15 -11.55 2.34
C SER A 78 -5.05 -11.00 3.23
N ILE A 79 -5.22 -11.12 4.56
CA ILE A 79 -4.15 -10.93 5.56
C ILE A 79 -3.84 -12.23 6.31
N ASP A 80 -4.44 -13.35 5.90
CA ASP A 80 -4.11 -14.66 6.45
C ASP A 80 -2.67 -15.04 6.04
N PRO A 81 -1.73 -15.22 6.97
CA PRO A 81 -0.35 -15.55 6.66
C PRO A 81 -0.20 -16.88 5.93
N LYS A 82 -1.16 -17.80 6.07
CA LYS A 82 -1.18 -19.07 5.31
C LYS A 82 -1.59 -18.84 3.85
N ALA A 83 -2.53 -17.96 3.61
CA ALA A 83 -3.01 -17.63 2.27
C ALA A 83 -2.05 -16.71 1.50
N VAL A 84 -1.35 -15.81 2.22
CA VAL A 84 -0.44 -14.81 1.64
C VAL A 84 0.92 -14.80 2.35
N PRO A 85 1.70 -15.90 2.30
CA PRO A 85 2.98 -16.01 3.01
C PRO A 85 4.05 -15.03 2.50
N PHE A 86 3.77 -14.34 1.40
CA PHE A 86 4.61 -13.30 0.83
C PHE A 86 4.38 -11.91 1.43
N ASP A 87 3.33 -11.72 2.26
CA ASP A 87 3.02 -10.44 2.91
C ASP A 87 2.89 -10.60 4.42
N ASN A 88 3.92 -10.17 5.14
CA ASN A 88 3.95 -10.19 6.61
C ASN A 88 3.61 -8.83 7.25
N ARG A 89 3.32 -7.80 6.47
CA ARG A 89 3.07 -6.42 6.96
C ARG A 89 1.91 -6.34 7.95
N PHE A 90 0.94 -7.23 7.82
CA PHE A 90 -0.33 -7.17 8.53
C PHE A 90 -0.58 -8.35 9.48
N ILE A 91 0.40 -9.23 9.71
CA ILE A 91 0.29 -10.41 10.59
C ILE A 91 -0.24 -10.04 11.99
N ARG A 92 0.22 -8.93 12.56
CA ARG A 92 -0.23 -8.45 13.88
C ARG A 92 -1.72 -8.09 13.95
N HIS A 93 -2.38 -7.94 12.83
CA HIS A 93 -3.81 -7.63 12.73
C HIS A 93 -4.66 -8.86 12.40
N PHE A 94 -4.02 -9.99 12.11
CA PHE A 94 -4.71 -11.23 11.80
C PHE A 94 -5.18 -11.92 13.08
N ALA A 95 -6.44 -12.32 13.09
CA ALA A 95 -7.03 -13.20 14.10
C ALA A 95 -7.82 -14.29 13.35
N ALA A 96 -7.52 -15.56 13.59
CA ALA A 96 -8.00 -16.67 12.76
C ALA A 96 -9.52 -16.83 12.82
N ASP A 97 -10.12 -16.63 14.00
CA ASP A 97 -11.57 -16.64 14.22
C ASP A 97 -12.30 -15.54 13.44
N LEU A 98 -11.66 -14.40 13.26
CA LEU A 98 -12.22 -13.22 12.62
C LEU A 98 -11.90 -13.14 11.11
N HIS A 99 -10.68 -13.52 10.73
CA HIS A 99 -10.13 -13.29 9.39
C HIS A 99 -9.88 -14.55 8.55
N GLY A 100 -9.95 -15.74 9.16
CA GLY A 100 -9.57 -17.00 8.50
C GLY A 100 -10.37 -17.35 7.25
N LYS A 101 -11.60 -16.80 7.10
CA LYS A 101 -12.46 -16.98 5.91
C LYS A 101 -12.71 -15.66 5.16
N MET A 102 -11.84 -14.69 5.37
CA MET A 102 -12.04 -13.34 4.84
C MET A 102 -11.18 -13.02 3.60
N GLY A 103 -10.64 -13.99 2.90
CA GLY A 103 -10.03 -13.77 1.59
C GLY A 103 -11.03 -13.23 0.56
N ILE A 104 -10.57 -12.41 -0.41
CA ILE A 104 -11.37 -12.05 -1.57
C ILE A 104 -11.59 -13.31 -2.43
N ALA A 105 -12.83 -13.55 -2.86
CA ALA A 105 -13.23 -14.70 -3.64
C ALA A 105 -14.01 -14.31 -4.90
N ALA A 106 -14.16 -15.22 -5.86
CA ALA A 106 -14.82 -14.98 -7.14
C ALA A 106 -16.29 -14.60 -6.99
N ASP A 107 -17.01 -15.28 -6.09
CA ASP A 107 -18.45 -15.09 -5.84
C ASP A 107 -18.82 -13.72 -5.28
N GLN A 108 -17.83 -12.92 -4.88
CA GLN A 108 -18.02 -11.55 -4.39
C GLN A 108 -17.95 -10.50 -5.50
N ALA A 109 -17.60 -10.91 -6.71
CA ALA A 109 -17.56 -10.04 -7.87
C ALA A 109 -18.97 -9.55 -8.26
N ALA A 110 -19.09 -8.24 -8.52
CA ALA A 110 -20.25 -7.59 -9.10
C ALA A 110 -19.85 -6.23 -9.65
N GLY A 111 -20.37 -5.85 -10.80
CA GLY A 111 -19.95 -4.65 -11.51
C GLY A 111 -18.46 -4.68 -11.88
N ARG A 112 -17.94 -3.56 -12.32
CA ARG A 112 -16.52 -3.43 -12.71
C ARG A 112 -15.64 -3.05 -11.53
N ALA A 113 -14.39 -3.51 -11.54
CA ALA A 113 -13.39 -3.11 -10.56
C ALA A 113 -12.11 -2.60 -11.23
N TYR A 114 -11.54 -1.53 -10.65
CA TYR A 114 -10.29 -0.94 -11.09
C TYR A 114 -9.29 -0.96 -9.94
N LEU A 115 -8.18 -1.71 -10.13
CA LEU A 115 -7.13 -1.87 -9.14
C LEU A 115 -5.92 -1.02 -9.52
N PHE A 116 -5.68 0.02 -8.74
CA PHE A 116 -4.53 0.90 -8.89
C PHE A 116 -3.40 0.41 -7.98
N TYR A 117 -2.24 0.13 -8.53
CA TYR A 117 -1.09 -0.39 -7.79
C TYR A 117 0.23 0.02 -8.43
N ASP A 118 1.30 -0.02 -7.65
CA ASP A 118 2.65 0.15 -8.19
C ASP A 118 3.24 -1.22 -8.57
N PRO A 119 3.53 -1.49 -9.85
CA PRO A 119 4.11 -2.77 -10.27
C PRO A 119 5.53 -3.00 -9.74
N PHE A 120 6.25 -1.96 -9.28
CA PHE A 120 7.54 -2.08 -8.63
C PHE A 120 7.43 -2.40 -7.12
N HIS A 121 6.25 -2.22 -6.52
CA HIS A 121 5.98 -2.68 -5.17
C HIS A 121 5.52 -4.14 -5.22
N THR A 122 6.48 -5.07 -5.15
CA THR A 122 6.29 -6.50 -5.44
C THR A 122 5.12 -7.13 -4.67
N VAL A 123 4.95 -6.77 -3.39
CA VAL A 123 3.88 -7.34 -2.55
C VAL A 123 2.51 -6.90 -3.04
N ASP A 124 2.28 -5.60 -3.27
CA ASP A 124 1.00 -5.09 -3.76
C ASP A 124 0.69 -5.59 -5.17
N ARG A 125 1.71 -5.72 -6.04
CA ARG A 125 1.57 -6.33 -7.35
C ARG A 125 1.02 -7.75 -7.25
N ARG A 126 1.61 -8.60 -6.38
CA ARG A 126 1.16 -9.99 -6.19
C ARG A 126 -0.28 -10.06 -5.70
N HIS A 127 -0.70 -9.16 -4.82
CA HIS A 127 -2.10 -9.06 -4.41
C HIS A 127 -2.99 -8.68 -5.57
N ALA A 128 -2.66 -7.64 -6.33
CA ALA A 128 -3.45 -7.16 -7.46
C ALA A 128 -3.62 -8.21 -8.55
N GLU A 129 -2.53 -8.86 -8.96
CA GLU A 129 -2.52 -9.94 -9.96
C GLU A 129 -3.39 -11.12 -9.51
N ARG A 130 -3.28 -11.55 -8.25
CA ARG A 130 -4.12 -12.65 -7.72
C ARG A 130 -5.59 -12.30 -7.64
N ILE A 131 -5.94 -11.05 -7.30
CA ILE A 131 -7.34 -10.59 -7.28
C ILE A 131 -7.89 -10.59 -8.70
N ALA A 132 -7.18 -10.03 -9.67
CA ALA A 132 -7.62 -9.99 -11.05
C ALA A 132 -7.75 -11.38 -11.69
N ALA A 133 -6.97 -12.36 -11.22
CA ALA A 133 -7.07 -13.76 -11.70
C ALA A 133 -8.32 -14.49 -11.20
N ILE A 134 -8.95 -14.05 -10.10
CA ILE A 134 -10.10 -14.74 -9.50
C ILE A 134 -11.42 -13.96 -9.59
N GLN A 135 -11.35 -12.65 -9.85
CA GLN A 135 -12.54 -11.80 -9.97
C GLN A 135 -12.68 -11.27 -11.39
N GLU A 136 -13.74 -11.66 -12.07
CA GLU A 136 -14.10 -11.14 -13.39
C GLU A 136 -14.30 -9.62 -13.36
N ASP A 137 -14.20 -8.97 -14.53
CA ASP A 137 -14.33 -7.52 -14.73
C ASP A 137 -13.42 -6.69 -13.81
N THR A 138 -12.24 -7.23 -13.50
CA THR A 138 -11.24 -6.56 -12.70
C THR A 138 -10.06 -6.09 -13.56
N HIS A 139 -9.88 -4.75 -13.63
CA HIS A 139 -8.91 -4.10 -14.49
C HIS A 139 -7.73 -3.58 -13.69
N LEU A 140 -6.53 -4.04 -14.05
CA LEU A 140 -5.28 -3.59 -13.43
C LEU A 140 -4.80 -2.27 -14.04
N ILE A 141 -4.62 -1.25 -13.20
CA ILE A 141 -4.14 0.08 -13.59
C ILE A 141 -2.78 0.34 -12.91
N PRO A 142 -1.66 0.12 -13.61
CA PRO A 142 -0.33 0.33 -13.03
C PRO A 142 0.02 1.81 -12.90
N VAL A 143 0.48 2.21 -11.71
CA VAL A 143 0.94 3.57 -11.38
C VAL A 143 2.37 3.48 -10.85
N HIS A 144 3.33 3.55 -11.75
CA HIS A 144 4.74 3.25 -11.51
C HIS A 144 5.42 4.20 -10.52
N MET A 145 6.21 3.64 -9.61
CA MET A 145 7.03 4.37 -8.63
C MET A 145 6.19 5.24 -7.68
N THR A 146 5.09 4.70 -7.19
CA THR A 146 4.24 5.34 -6.18
C THR A 146 4.17 4.53 -4.87
N GLY A 147 4.68 3.30 -4.88
CA GLY A 147 4.68 2.37 -3.74
C GLY A 147 3.26 2.07 -3.25
N HIS A 148 3.15 1.67 -1.98
CA HIS A 148 1.84 1.42 -1.34
C HIS A 148 0.95 2.67 -1.25
N GLY A 149 1.52 3.86 -1.38
CA GLY A 149 0.80 5.14 -1.33
C GLY A 149 0.17 5.59 -2.65
N THR A 150 -0.07 4.71 -3.61
CA THR A 150 -0.56 5.01 -4.96
C THR A 150 -1.77 5.95 -4.99
N VAL A 151 -2.70 5.85 -4.04
CA VAL A 151 -3.87 6.75 -3.93
C VAL A 151 -3.48 8.23 -3.82
N ARG A 152 -2.32 8.54 -3.25
CA ARG A 152 -1.84 9.92 -3.07
C ARG A 152 -1.46 10.59 -4.39
N ALA A 153 -1.13 9.81 -5.43
CA ALA A 153 -0.88 10.33 -6.76
C ALA A 153 -2.12 10.94 -7.40
N PHE A 154 -3.31 10.52 -6.94
CA PHE A 154 -4.60 11.03 -7.40
C PHE A 154 -5.22 12.07 -6.47
N ALA A 155 -4.43 12.64 -5.56
CA ALA A 155 -4.90 13.70 -4.67
C ALA A 155 -5.29 14.96 -5.46
N GLY A 156 -6.28 15.70 -4.91
CA GLY A 156 -6.87 16.89 -5.53
C GLY A 156 -8.24 16.59 -6.15
N THR A 157 -9.19 17.54 -5.94
CA THR A 157 -10.61 17.35 -6.30
C THR A 157 -10.78 17.05 -7.79
N ALA A 158 -10.20 17.83 -8.67
CA ALA A 158 -10.33 17.65 -10.12
C ALA A 158 -9.80 16.29 -10.59
N ARG A 159 -8.63 15.86 -10.08
CA ARG A 159 -8.02 14.58 -10.48
C ARG A 159 -8.81 13.38 -9.94
N ALA A 160 -9.32 13.47 -8.71
CA ALA A 160 -10.15 12.42 -8.14
C ALA A 160 -11.50 12.31 -8.86
N LEU A 161 -12.11 13.42 -9.28
CA LEU A 161 -13.31 13.42 -10.12
C LEU A 161 -13.05 12.79 -11.48
N SER A 162 -11.98 13.21 -12.17
CA SER A 162 -11.62 12.62 -13.48
C SER A 162 -11.39 11.11 -13.38
N LEU A 163 -10.80 10.63 -12.27
CA LEU A 163 -10.59 9.20 -12.04
C LEU A 163 -11.92 8.46 -11.82
N ILE A 164 -12.81 8.99 -10.99
CA ILE A 164 -14.13 8.39 -10.74
C ILE A 164 -14.94 8.33 -12.03
N GLU A 165 -14.96 9.42 -12.80
CA GLU A 165 -15.68 9.52 -14.06
C GLU A 165 -15.14 8.53 -15.10
N ALA A 166 -13.82 8.44 -15.24
CA ALA A 166 -13.19 7.49 -16.16
C ALA A 166 -13.49 6.02 -15.78
N CYS A 167 -13.51 5.69 -14.46
CA CYS A 167 -13.90 4.37 -14.00
C CYS A 167 -15.40 4.10 -14.24
N ARG A 168 -16.25 5.11 -14.03
CA ARG A 168 -17.71 5.02 -14.26
C ARG A 168 -18.02 4.73 -15.73
N ASN A 169 -17.36 5.41 -16.64
CA ASN A 169 -17.57 5.32 -18.08
C ASN A 169 -16.76 4.19 -18.77
N ASP A 170 -16.03 3.36 -18.03
CA ASP A 170 -15.08 2.35 -18.55
C ASP A 170 -14.04 2.93 -19.54
N ASP A 171 -13.63 4.18 -19.33
CA ASP A 171 -12.60 4.81 -20.16
C ASP A 171 -11.20 4.33 -19.79
N ARG A 172 -10.84 3.14 -20.26
CA ARG A 172 -9.54 2.50 -19.97
C ARG A 172 -8.36 3.27 -20.57
N ALA A 173 -8.56 3.95 -21.67
CA ALA A 173 -7.53 4.78 -22.30
C ALA A 173 -7.27 6.04 -21.46
N GLY A 174 -8.32 6.73 -21.04
CA GLY A 174 -8.28 7.86 -20.12
C GLY A 174 -7.66 7.48 -18.77
N LEU A 175 -8.01 6.32 -18.19
CA LEU A 175 -7.40 5.83 -16.95
C LEU A 175 -5.89 5.61 -17.08
N LYS A 176 -5.42 5.03 -18.19
CA LYS A 176 -3.99 4.87 -18.46
C LYS A 176 -3.28 6.22 -18.64
N ALA A 177 -3.91 7.18 -19.32
CA ALA A 177 -3.37 8.53 -19.48
C ALA A 177 -3.32 9.27 -18.14
N LEU A 178 -4.40 9.19 -17.34
CA LEU A 178 -4.48 9.78 -16.01
C LEU A 178 -3.44 9.20 -15.06
N ALA A 179 -3.25 7.87 -15.05
CA ALA A 179 -2.23 7.21 -14.25
C ALA A 179 -0.81 7.66 -14.62
N ARG A 180 -0.52 7.82 -15.92
CA ARG A 180 0.75 8.35 -16.41
C ARG A 180 0.99 9.79 -15.96
N SER A 181 -0.01 10.65 -16.05
CA SER A 181 0.07 12.04 -15.58
C SER A 181 0.21 12.11 -14.06
N ALA A 182 -0.62 11.37 -13.32
CA ALA A 182 -0.65 11.37 -11.86
C ALA A 182 0.70 10.98 -11.25
N ARG A 183 1.37 9.95 -11.80
CA ARG A 183 2.67 9.50 -11.29
C ARG A 183 3.78 10.55 -11.44
N VAL A 184 3.74 11.36 -12.49
CA VAL A 184 4.79 12.38 -12.76
C VAL A 184 4.79 13.43 -11.65
N GLY A 185 3.63 13.88 -11.20
CA GLY A 185 3.49 14.85 -10.11
C GLY A 185 3.46 14.25 -8.71
N ALA A 186 3.63 12.93 -8.56
CA ALA A 186 3.53 12.27 -7.25
C ALA A 186 4.76 12.58 -6.38
N THR A 187 4.54 13.20 -5.22
CA THR A 187 5.61 13.63 -4.29
C THR A 187 6.47 12.48 -3.79
N MET A 188 5.88 11.27 -3.64
CA MET A 188 6.62 10.08 -3.21
C MET A 188 7.48 9.44 -4.31
N ARG A 189 7.30 9.81 -5.57
CA ARG A 189 7.98 9.16 -6.70
C ARG A 189 9.51 9.26 -6.65
N PRO A 190 10.13 10.41 -6.34
CA PRO A 190 11.59 10.49 -6.21
C PRO A 190 12.14 9.51 -5.16
N TYR A 191 11.49 9.40 -4.01
CA TYR A 191 11.85 8.41 -2.98
C TYR A 191 11.75 6.97 -3.50
N GLN A 192 10.65 6.61 -4.15
CA GLN A 192 10.45 5.25 -4.67
C GLN A 192 11.50 4.88 -5.75
N ILE A 193 11.86 5.83 -6.62
CA ILE A 193 12.94 5.65 -7.60
C ILE A 193 14.28 5.42 -6.89
N ALA A 194 14.61 6.23 -5.88
CA ALA A 194 15.86 6.09 -5.13
C ALA A 194 15.94 4.72 -4.44
N VAL A 195 14.87 4.29 -3.75
CA VAL A 195 14.83 2.98 -3.07
C VAL A 195 14.96 1.83 -4.08
N ALA A 196 14.25 1.88 -5.20
CA ALA A 196 14.32 0.86 -6.24
C ALA A 196 15.74 0.73 -6.83
N ALA A 197 16.47 1.85 -6.93
CA ALA A 197 17.82 1.86 -7.45
C ALA A 197 18.85 1.26 -6.50
N ILE A 198 18.62 1.24 -5.17
CA ILE A 198 19.58 0.72 -4.18
C ILE A 198 20.02 -0.70 -4.51
N ALA A 199 19.14 -1.54 -5.03
CA ALA A 199 19.44 -2.94 -5.30
C ALA A 199 20.49 -3.14 -6.41
N ARG A 200 20.47 -2.30 -7.45
CA ARG A 200 21.30 -2.45 -8.66
C ARG A 200 22.33 -1.35 -8.82
N HIS A 201 22.03 -0.16 -8.36
CA HIS A 201 22.80 1.07 -8.58
C HIS A 201 22.92 1.90 -7.29
N PRO A 202 23.51 1.36 -6.19
CA PRO A 202 23.53 2.02 -4.89
C PRO A 202 24.19 3.40 -4.92
N ALA A 203 25.31 3.54 -5.62
CA ALA A 203 25.98 4.85 -5.74
C ALA A 203 25.15 5.88 -6.52
N TRP A 204 24.33 5.45 -7.49
CA TRP A 204 23.39 6.33 -8.17
C TRP A 204 22.26 6.75 -7.22
N ALA A 205 21.74 5.82 -6.40
CA ALA A 205 20.73 6.12 -5.41
C ALA A 205 21.20 7.19 -4.41
N ASP A 206 22.47 7.14 -3.98
CA ASP A 206 23.06 8.14 -3.08
C ASP A 206 23.17 9.51 -3.76
N ARG A 207 23.66 9.58 -5.00
CA ARG A 207 23.67 10.83 -5.78
C ARG A 207 22.26 11.38 -6.02
N PHE A 208 21.31 10.52 -6.26
CA PHE A 208 19.91 10.91 -6.41
C PHE A 208 19.34 11.50 -5.13
N LEU A 209 19.63 10.89 -3.96
CA LEU A 209 19.25 11.43 -2.66
C LEU A 209 19.86 12.82 -2.43
N GLN A 210 21.16 13.00 -2.74
CA GLN A 210 21.83 14.30 -2.61
C GLN A 210 21.15 15.38 -3.42
N ARG A 211 20.74 15.06 -4.66
CA ARG A 211 20.13 16.02 -5.58
C ARG A 211 18.64 16.27 -5.29
N PHE A 212 17.87 15.26 -4.97
CA PHE A 212 16.40 15.31 -4.87
C PHE A 212 15.87 15.05 -3.45
N GLY A 213 16.72 14.67 -2.51
CA GLY A 213 16.32 14.31 -1.15
C GLY A 213 15.71 15.44 -0.33
N HIS A 214 15.86 16.70 -0.77
CA HIS A 214 15.16 17.82 -0.14
C HIS A 214 13.64 17.70 -0.24
N GLY A 215 13.12 17.02 -1.27
CA GLY A 215 11.70 16.70 -1.44
C GLY A 215 11.22 15.46 -0.66
N PHE A 216 12.14 14.72 0.00
CA PHE A 216 11.74 13.58 0.82
C PHE A 216 11.18 14.05 2.16
N SER A 217 10.06 13.44 2.57
CA SER A 217 9.58 13.62 3.94
C SER A 217 10.60 13.07 4.97
N PRO A 218 10.55 13.50 6.24
CA PRO A 218 11.41 12.93 7.29
C PRO A 218 11.34 11.39 7.35
N VAL A 219 10.15 10.82 7.23
CA VAL A 219 9.94 9.37 7.24
C VAL A 219 10.60 8.69 6.03
N GLU A 220 10.50 9.28 4.84
CA GLU A 220 11.14 8.74 3.63
C GLU A 220 12.66 8.78 3.72
N ARG A 221 13.25 9.84 4.30
CA ARG A 221 14.70 9.93 4.53
C ARG A 221 15.19 8.81 5.44
N VAL A 222 14.52 8.60 6.56
CA VAL A 222 14.89 7.54 7.51
C VAL A 222 14.72 6.14 6.88
N ASN A 223 13.63 5.90 6.18
CA ASN A 223 13.42 4.65 5.45
C ASN A 223 14.48 4.42 4.37
N PHE A 224 14.94 5.47 3.69
CA PHE A 224 16.04 5.35 2.73
C PHE A 224 17.34 4.89 3.42
N LEU A 225 17.69 5.47 4.58
CA LEU A 225 18.84 5.02 5.38
C LEU A 225 18.72 3.54 5.76
N TYR A 226 17.54 3.11 6.19
CA TYR A 226 17.27 1.71 6.51
C TYR A 226 17.45 0.78 5.30
N HIS A 227 16.94 1.14 4.14
CA HIS A 227 17.14 0.37 2.91
C HIS A 227 18.60 0.31 2.48
N ARG A 228 19.33 1.42 2.60
CA ARG A 228 20.78 1.47 2.32
C ARG A 228 21.57 0.61 3.30
N ALA A 229 21.29 0.70 4.60
CA ALA A 229 21.92 -0.15 5.61
C ALA A 229 21.73 -1.64 5.30
N ASN A 230 20.53 -2.07 4.93
CA ASN A 230 20.27 -3.45 4.54
C ASN A 230 21.03 -3.86 3.26
N ARG A 231 21.33 -2.93 2.37
CA ARG A 231 22.22 -3.20 1.22
C ARG A 231 23.66 -3.39 1.70
N HIS A 232 24.21 -2.53 2.54
CA HIS A 232 25.56 -2.67 3.10
C HIS A 232 25.72 -3.96 3.90
N ILE A 233 24.68 -4.43 4.63
CA ILE A 233 24.69 -5.75 5.29
C ILE A 233 24.90 -6.89 4.29
N ARG A 234 24.24 -6.84 3.15
CA ARG A 234 24.40 -7.86 2.08
C ARG A 234 25.76 -7.81 1.43
N ASP A 235 26.32 -6.62 1.29
CA ASP A 235 27.64 -6.41 0.69
C ASP A 235 28.79 -6.67 1.69
N GLY A 236 28.49 -7.01 2.96
CA GLY A 236 29.47 -7.29 4.00
C GLY A 236 30.03 -6.05 4.71
N GLU A 237 29.55 -4.86 4.37
CA GLU A 237 30.03 -3.58 4.90
C GLU A 237 29.33 -3.23 6.23
N LEU A 238 29.54 -4.09 7.26
CA LEU A 238 28.74 -4.09 8.48
C LEU A 238 28.90 -2.82 9.32
N SER A 239 30.09 -2.21 9.34
CA SER A 239 30.36 -0.95 10.08
C SER A 239 29.58 0.21 9.50
N VAL A 240 29.50 0.33 8.18
CA VAL A 240 28.70 1.36 7.48
C VAL A 240 27.22 1.15 7.74
N ALA A 241 26.76 -0.09 7.62
CA ALA A 241 25.39 -0.45 7.90
C ALA A 241 24.95 -0.10 9.33
N ARG A 242 25.83 -0.40 10.31
CA ARG A 242 25.62 -0.05 11.72
C ARG A 242 25.43 1.46 11.92
N ALA A 243 26.31 2.26 11.33
CA ALA A 243 26.20 3.72 11.44
C ALA A 243 24.88 4.24 10.86
N MET A 244 24.44 3.73 9.71
CA MET A 244 23.18 4.11 9.09
C MET A 244 21.96 3.67 9.91
N LEU A 245 21.96 2.47 10.51
CA LEU A 245 20.88 2.02 11.38
C LEU A 245 20.83 2.82 12.67
N ALA A 246 21.98 3.14 13.30
CA ALA A 246 22.04 3.99 14.47
C ALA A 246 21.46 5.38 14.19
N GLN A 247 21.77 5.96 13.02
CA GLN A 247 21.17 7.22 12.59
C GLN A 247 19.66 7.10 12.37
N ALA A 248 19.17 6.00 11.79
CA ALA A 248 17.74 5.77 11.60
C ALA A 248 17.01 5.65 12.95
N VAL A 249 17.59 4.96 13.93
CA VAL A 249 17.04 4.85 15.31
C VAL A 249 17.02 6.22 15.98
N ALA A 250 18.09 7.00 15.87
CA ALA A 250 18.16 8.36 16.45
C ALA A 250 17.09 9.29 15.88
N LEU A 251 16.80 9.20 14.58
CA LEU A 251 15.78 10.00 13.90
C LEU A 251 14.34 9.53 14.17
N GLN A 252 14.14 8.23 14.47
CA GLN A 252 12.83 7.65 14.79
C GLN A 252 12.92 6.63 15.94
N PRO A 253 13.14 7.07 17.18
CA PRO A 253 13.39 6.18 18.33
C PRO A 253 12.18 5.29 18.68
N THR A 254 10.97 5.68 18.30
CA THR A 254 9.75 4.89 18.53
C THR A 254 9.56 3.76 17.52
N ASN A 255 10.39 3.66 16.49
CA ASN A 255 10.30 2.60 15.50
C ASN A 255 11.07 1.35 15.96
N ALA A 256 10.37 0.45 16.65
CA ALA A 256 10.94 -0.81 17.15
C ALA A 256 11.58 -1.69 16.03
N GLY A 257 11.18 -1.53 14.77
CA GLY A 257 11.76 -2.27 13.65
C GLY A 257 13.20 -1.86 13.36
N PHE A 258 13.52 -0.58 13.48
CA PHE A 258 14.89 -0.08 13.29
C PHE A 258 15.80 -0.49 14.46
N ALA A 259 15.31 -0.34 15.70
CA ALA A 259 16.05 -0.75 16.90
C ALA A 259 16.40 -2.25 16.84
N ARG A 260 15.41 -3.11 16.63
CA ARG A 260 15.63 -4.56 16.49
C ARG A 260 16.64 -4.89 15.39
N ARG A 261 16.57 -4.22 14.25
CA ARG A 261 17.49 -4.46 13.14
C ARG A 261 18.94 -4.06 13.47
N LEU A 262 19.14 -3.00 14.24
CA LEU A 262 20.43 -2.58 14.76
C LEU A 262 20.99 -3.62 15.74
N GLU A 263 20.19 -4.06 16.71
CA GLU A 263 20.55 -5.10 17.69
C GLU A 263 20.94 -6.42 17.01
N GLU A 264 20.19 -6.88 16.00
CA GLU A 264 20.52 -8.07 15.21
C GLU A 264 21.89 -7.94 14.53
N LEU A 265 22.18 -6.77 13.95
CA LEU A 265 23.46 -6.48 13.31
C LEU A 265 24.60 -6.46 14.31
N GLU A 266 24.46 -5.79 15.45
CA GLU A 266 25.48 -5.69 16.49
C GLU A 266 25.80 -7.06 17.11
N SER A 267 24.77 -7.88 17.35
CA SER A 267 24.92 -9.26 17.81
C SER A 267 25.69 -10.15 16.78
N ARG A 268 25.42 -9.93 15.49
CA ARG A 268 26.17 -10.62 14.41
C ARG A 268 27.64 -10.18 14.38
N MET A 269 27.92 -8.90 14.50
CA MET A 269 29.27 -8.34 14.50
C MET A 269 30.09 -8.86 15.71
N SER A 270 29.47 -8.89 16.90
CA SER A 270 30.11 -9.42 18.11
C SER A 270 30.49 -10.88 17.98
N ARG A 271 29.57 -11.73 17.50
CA ARG A 271 29.86 -13.15 17.26
C ARG A 271 30.99 -13.37 16.26
N ALA A 272 31.02 -12.62 15.17
CA ALA A 272 32.10 -12.72 14.18
C ALA A 272 33.48 -12.32 14.77
N ARG A 273 33.48 -11.32 15.67
CA ARG A 273 34.72 -10.87 16.34
C ARG A 273 35.27 -11.92 17.32
N VAL A 274 34.38 -12.56 18.11
CA VAL A 274 34.77 -13.66 19.03
C VAL A 274 35.33 -14.85 18.24
N ALA A 275 34.67 -15.31 17.17
CA ALA A 275 35.14 -16.40 16.33
C ALA A 275 36.51 -16.12 15.70
N THR A 276 36.79 -14.86 15.34
CA THR A 276 38.14 -14.49 14.80
C THR A 276 39.22 -14.53 15.89
N LEU A 277 38.88 -14.17 17.16
CA LEU A 277 39.82 -14.23 18.26
C LEU A 277 40.13 -15.68 18.74
N GLU A 278 39.15 -16.58 18.62
CA GLU A 278 39.32 -18.01 18.95
C GLU A 278 40.06 -18.80 17.90
N ALA A 279 40.20 -18.29 16.67
CA ALA A 279 40.91 -18.92 15.55
C ALA A 279 42.38 -18.50 15.45
N VAL A 280 42.85 -17.60 16.30
CA VAL A 280 44.27 -17.14 16.43
C VAL A 280 44.89 -17.75 17.68
#